data_354b7cc349b96a68ebc33cce2a86f466
#
_entry.id   354b7cc349b96a68ebc33cce2a86f466
#
_cell.length_a   1.000
_cell.length_b   1.000
_cell.length_c   1.000
_cell.angle_alpha   90.00
_cell.angle_beta   90.00
_cell.angle_gamma   90.00
#
_symmetry.space_group_name_H-M   'P 1'
#
loop_
_entity.id
_entity.type
_entity.pdbx_description
1 polymer ?
#
loop_
_entity_poly.entity_id
_entity_poly.type
_entity_poly.pdbx_seq_one_letter_code
_entity_poly.pdbx_strand_id
1 'polypeptide(L)'
;QSGDGIKTVLLVASEELSKFVDYTDRSSCVLFGDGAAAFVLETAEDTTYSSFLGADGNGAKYLASRALKSENAFRTNSEEFDMDMPETKGYFFKQDGKEVYKFATKALPNAVEQACAKIEISPDDLDWIVPHQANIRIIETAAKHLGVSMDKFPVYIDRYGNTSSASIPIAFCDAVAEGRIKRGDKVCLVGFGGGLTYG
;
A
#
# COMPACT_ATOMS: atom_id res chain seq x y z
N GLN A 1 11.97 -13.80 1.68
CA GLN A 1 12.43 -15.14 2.13
C GLN A 1 13.08 -14.96 3.48
N SER A 2 12.38 -15.34 4.55
CA SER A 2 12.98 -15.48 5.87
C SER A 2 14.07 -16.56 5.79
N GLY A 3 15.24 -16.27 6.34
CA GLY A 3 16.32 -17.26 6.43
C GLY A 3 15.87 -18.54 7.14
N ASP A 4 16.68 -19.59 7.00
CA ASP A 4 16.41 -20.91 7.57
C ASP A 4 15.97 -20.83 9.05
N GLY A 5 14.74 -21.31 9.33
CA GLY A 5 14.22 -21.46 10.68
C GLY A 5 12.96 -20.69 11.04
N ILE A 6 12.56 -19.66 10.28
CA ILE A 6 11.29 -18.95 10.53
C ILE A 6 10.17 -19.67 9.79
N LYS A 7 9.24 -20.26 10.54
CA LYS A 7 8.09 -20.98 9.97
C LYS A 7 6.80 -20.20 10.02
N THR A 8 6.69 -19.25 10.96
CA THR A 8 5.48 -18.47 11.19
C THR A 8 5.85 -17.02 11.36
N VAL A 9 5.13 -16.11 10.70
CA VAL A 9 5.31 -14.65 10.78
C VAL A 9 3.97 -14.01 11.11
N LEU A 10 3.95 -13.14 12.12
CA LEU A 10 2.84 -12.24 12.36
C LEU A 10 3.13 -10.91 11.67
N LEU A 11 2.31 -10.56 10.68
CA LEU A 11 2.32 -9.25 10.04
C LEU A 11 1.17 -8.42 10.60
N VAL A 12 1.47 -7.23 11.12
CA VAL A 12 0.47 -6.30 11.66
C VAL A 12 0.57 -4.99 10.91
N ALA A 13 -0.56 -4.49 10.43
CA ALA A 13 -0.74 -3.15 9.90
C ALA A 13 -1.69 -2.40 10.82
N SER A 14 -1.26 -1.25 11.35
CA SER A 14 -2.05 -0.44 12.29
C SER A 14 -1.80 1.04 12.00
N GLU A 15 -2.85 1.73 11.60
CA GLU A 15 -2.79 3.10 11.11
C GLU A 15 -3.81 3.98 11.83
N GLU A 16 -3.36 5.15 12.26
CA GLU A 16 -4.20 6.20 12.84
C GLU A 16 -3.93 7.51 12.07
N LEU A 17 -4.31 7.51 10.78
CA LEU A 17 -4.03 8.61 9.87
C LEU A 17 -4.81 9.87 10.21
N SER A 18 -5.94 9.74 10.91
CA SER A 18 -6.73 10.87 11.38
C SER A 18 -5.92 11.89 12.20
N LYS A 19 -4.86 11.43 12.87
CA LYS A 19 -3.93 12.30 13.60
C LYS A 19 -3.02 13.16 12.73
N PHE A 20 -2.80 12.74 11.49
CA PHE A 20 -1.88 13.39 10.56
C PHE A 20 -2.59 14.18 9.46
N VAL A 21 -3.91 14.26 9.53
CA VAL A 21 -4.74 14.98 8.56
C VAL A 21 -5.01 16.39 9.04
N ASP A 22 -4.74 17.38 8.17
CA ASP A 22 -5.20 18.75 8.38
C ASP A 22 -6.69 18.85 8.01
N TYR A 23 -7.57 18.87 8.98
CA TYR A 23 -9.02 18.98 8.76
C TYR A 23 -9.46 20.34 8.16
N THR A 24 -8.55 21.30 8.03
CA THR A 24 -8.79 22.55 7.32
C THR A 24 -8.46 22.44 5.82
N ASP A 25 -7.71 21.42 5.42
CA ASP A 25 -7.40 21.10 4.02
C ASP A 25 -8.39 20.08 3.45
N ARG A 26 -9.38 20.58 2.70
CA ARG A 26 -10.41 19.76 2.07
C ARG A 26 -9.88 18.82 0.97
N SER A 27 -8.66 19.01 0.49
CA SER A 27 -8.06 18.15 -0.54
C SER A 27 -7.55 16.82 0.04
N SER A 28 -7.27 16.78 1.33
CA SER A 28 -6.72 15.61 2.02
C SER A 28 -7.62 15.03 3.11
N CYS A 29 -8.37 15.88 3.85
CA CYS A 29 -9.11 15.46 5.04
C CYS A 29 -10.24 14.44 4.78
N VAL A 30 -10.72 14.33 3.55
CA VAL A 30 -11.80 13.41 3.16
C VAL A 30 -11.30 12.06 2.64
N LEU A 31 -9.98 11.87 2.55
CA LEU A 31 -9.40 10.70 1.88
C LEU A 31 -9.03 9.58 2.85
N PHE A 32 -8.51 9.95 4.01
CA PHE A 32 -7.85 9.02 4.93
C PHE A 32 -8.79 8.48 6.00
N GLY A 33 -8.56 7.23 6.38
CA GLY A 33 -9.25 6.56 7.48
C GLY A 33 -8.26 5.87 8.42
N ASP A 34 -8.74 5.48 9.58
CA ASP A 34 -8.02 4.69 10.57
C ASP A 34 -8.39 3.22 10.44
N GLY A 35 -7.45 2.34 10.69
CA GLY A 35 -7.71 0.91 10.63
C GLY A 35 -6.51 0.06 11.02
N ALA A 36 -6.80 -1.17 11.42
CA ALA A 36 -5.79 -2.16 11.72
C ALA A 36 -6.22 -3.54 11.23
N ALA A 37 -5.24 -4.32 10.80
CA ALA A 37 -5.42 -5.73 10.47
C ALA A 37 -4.13 -6.50 10.70
N ALA A 38 -4.24 -7.82 10.83
CA ALA A 38 -3.09 -8.69 11.01
C ALA A 38 -3.23 -9.97 10.20
N PHE A 39 -2.09 -10.48 9.72
CA PHE A 39 -1.97 -11.79 9.07
C PHE A 39 -1.02 -12.69 9.85
N VAL A 40 -1.37 -13.94 9.97
CA VAL A 40 -0.44 -15.01 10.33
C VAL A 40 -0.05 -15.72 9.04
N LEU A 41 1.24 -15.64 8.69
CA LEU A 41 1.81 -16.28 7.52
C LEU A 41 2.60 -17.51 7.99
N GLU A 42 2.35 -18.64 7.36
CA GLU A 42 3.04 -19.88 7.65
C GLU A 42 3.67 -20.45 6.38
N THR A 43 4.79 -21.12 6.54
CA THR A 43 5.37 -21.88 5.43
C THR A 43 4.44 -23.04 5.11
N ALA A 44 4.12 -23.22 3.83
CA ALA A 44 3.33 -24.34 3.33
C ALA A 44 4.10 -25.05 2.22
N GLU A 45 3.97 -26.36 2.16
CA GLU A 45 4.40 -27.16 1.02
C GLU A 45 3.41 -26.95 -0.13
N ASP A 46 3.86 -27.08 -1.37
CA ASP A 46 3.04 -26.95 -2.58
C ASP A 46 2.41 -25.55 -2.82
N THR A 47 3.07 -24.50 -2.31
CA THR A 47 2.68 -23.11 -2.60
C THR A 47 3.72 -22.39 -3.44
N THR A 48 3.24 -21.57 -4.38
CA THR A 48 4.10 -20.69 -5.17
C THR A 48 4.06 -19.29 -4.56
N TYR A 49 5.23 -18.68 -4.38
CA TYR A 49 5.37 -17.31 -3.89
C TYR A 49 6.29 -16.51 -4.81
N SER A 50 5.88 -15.30 -5.10
CA SER A 50 6.69 -14.32 -5.81
C SER A 50 6.52 -12.95 -5.19
N SER A 51 7.53 -12.11 -5.29
CA SER A 51 7.45 -10.70 -4.86
C SER A 51 8.28 -9.80 -5.76
N PHE A 52 7.83 -8.56 -5.85
CA PHE A 52 8.54 -7.47 -6.50
C PHE A 52 8.47 -6.23 -5.62
N LEU A 53 9.58 -5.51 -5.47
CA LEU A 53 9.65 -4.24 -4.76
C LEU A 53 10.39 -3.23 -5.62
N GLY A 54 9.87 -2.02 -5.69
CA GLY A 54 10.47 -0.90 -6.41
C GLY A 54 10.38 0.39 -5.62
N ALA A 55 11.28 1.33 -5.95
CA ALA A 55 11.28 2.67 -5.36
C ALA A 55 11.75 3.72 -6.35
N ASP A 56 11.17 4.92 -6.27
CA ASP A 56 11.63 6.13 -6.95
C ASP A 56 11.75 7.28 -5.94
N GLY A 57 12.95 7.50 -5.42
CA GLY A 57 13.25 8.55 -4.45
C GLY A 57 13.05 9.98 -4.96
N ASN A 58 13.01 10.21 -6.28
CA ASN A 58 12.71 11.52 -6.86
C ASN A 58 11.28 11.97 -6.54
N GLY A 59 10.39 11.03 -6.22
CA GLY A 59 9.01 11.28 -5.84
C GLY A 59 8.78 11.60 -4.36
N ALA A 60 9.80 11.57 -3.51
CA ALA A 60 9.65 11.74 -2.05
C ALA A 60 8.89 13.01 -1.66
N LYS A 61 9.10 14.10 -2.38
CA LYS A 61 8.42 15.38 -2.16
C LYS A 61 6.91 15.38 -2.45
N TYR A 62 6.40 14.37 -3.14
CA TYR A 62 4.99 14.31 -3.55
C TYR A 62 4.08 13.67 -2.51
N LEU A 63 4.65 12.90 -1.57
CA LEU A 63 3.91 12.31 -0.46
C LEU A 63 4.82 12.23 0.75
N ALA A 64 4.60 13.13 1.69
CA ALA A 64 5.47 13.29 2.85
C ALA A 64 4.72 13.78 4.08
N SER A 65 5.24 13.44 5.26
CA SER A 65 4.92 14.10 6.51
C SER A 65 6.21 14.42 7.25
N ARG A 66 6.27 15.52 7.98
CA ARG A 66 7.40 15.78 8.86
C ARG A 66 7.32 14.82 10.05
N ALA A 67 8.46 14.21 10.37
CA ALA A 67 8.56 13.46 11.62
C ALA A 67 8.34 14.41 12.80
N LEU A 68 7.62 13.93 13.82
CA LEU A 68 7.59 14.58 15.11
C LEU A 68 9.05 14.72 15.60
N LYS A 69 9.46 15.92 16.01
CA LYS A 69 10.76 16.10 16.67
C LYS A 69 10.73 15.24 17.93
N SER A 70 11.41 14.11 17.90
CA SER A 70 11.60 13.32 19.12
C SER A 70 12.78 13.91 19.89
N GLU A 71 12.50 14.67 20.94
CA GLU A 71 13.50 15.02 21.92
C GLU A 71 13.69 13.84 22.86
N ASN A 72 14.84 13.18 22.78
CA ASN A 72 15.24 12.16 23.73
C ASN A 72 16.70 12.33 24.13
N ALA A 73 17.09 11.81 25.29
CA ALA A 73 18.40 11.96 25.88
C ALA A 73 19.57 11.40 25.04
N PHE A 74 19.29 10.64 24.00
CA PHE A 74 20.27 10.00 23.14
C PHE A 74 20.44 10.68 21.79
N ARG A 75 19.61 11.70 21.49
CA ARG A 75 19.65 12.45 20.24
C ARG A 75 20.28 13.81 20.50
N THR A 76 21.62 13.86 20.49
CA THR A 76 22.35 15.11 20.48
C THR A 76 22.54 15.55 19.03
N ASN A 77 21.98 16.71 18.68
CA ASN A 77 22.05 17.36 17.37
C ASN A 77 21.45 16.53 16.22
N SER A 78 20.19 16.73 15.99
CA SER A 78 19.63 16.46 14.66
C SER A 78 20.26 17.50 13.71
N GLU A 79 21.26 17.11 12.94
CA GLU A 79 21.40 17.71 11.62
C GLU A 79 20.03 17.62 10.99
N GLU A 80 19.41 18.75 10.72
CA GLU A 80 18.18 18.77 9.95
C GLU A 80 18.54 18.07 8.65
N PHE A 81 17.91 16.93 8.42
CA PHE A 81 17.97 16.28 7.12
C PHE A 81 17.23 17.25 6.20
N ASP A 82 17.98 18.14 5.58
CA ASP A 82 17.48 19.14 4.64
C ASP A 82 17.19 18.43 3.32
N MET A 83 16.19 17.53 3.38
CA MET A 83 15.50 17.14 2.17
C MET A 83 14.64 18.34 1.80
N ASP A 84 14.65 18.71 0.54
CA ASP A 84 13.76 19.73 -0.05
C ASP A 84 12.28 19.27 0.10
N MET A 85 11.88 19.16 1.38
CA MET A 85 10.57 18.71 1.81
C MET A 85 9.60 19.88 1.74
N PRO A 86 8.43 19.68 1.14
CA PRO A 86 7.43 20.73 1.09
C PRO A 86 7.12 21.23 2.50
N GLU A 87 6.97 22.55 2.66
CA GLU A 87 6.53 23.14 3.91
C GLU A 87 5.18 22.52 4.31
N THR A 88 5.18 21.79 5.41
CA THR A 88 3.97 21.26 6.04
C THR A 88 3.68 22.07 7.28
N LYS A 89 2.40 22.34 7.54
CA LYS A 89 2.00 22.89 8.83
C LYS A 89 2.15 21.80 9.89
N GLY A 90 3.25 21.85 10.64
CA GLY A 90 3.53 20.84 11.67
C GLY A 90 3.82 19.46 11.08
N TYR A 91 3.12 18.43 11.56
CA TYR A 91 3.31 17.01 11.21
C TYR A 91 2.24 16.46 10.23
N PHE A 92 1.40 17.33 9.67
CA PHE A 92 0.35 16.91 8.75
C PHE A 92 0.92 16.38 7.44
N PHE A 93 0.20 15.43 6.84
CA PHE A 93 0.51 14.95 5.50
C PHE A 93 0.43 16.06 4.47
N LYS A 94 1.41 16.06 3.58
CA LYS A 94 1.33 16.81 2.33
C LYS A 94 1.33 15.83 1.16
N GLN A 95 0.39 15.99 0.27
CA GLN A 95 0.24 15.15 -0.91
C GLN A 95 0.04 16.00 -2.15
N ASP A 96 0.89 15.79 -3.18
CA ASP A 96 0.55 16.17 -4.54
C ASP A 96 -0.26 15.05 -5.19
N GLY A 97 -1.57 15.11 -5.05
CA GLY A 97 -2.47 14.06 -5.53
C GLY A 97 -2.34 13.76 -7.03
N LYS A 98 -1.94 14.76 -7.85
CA LYS A 98 -1.74 14.58 -9.30
C LYS A 98 -0.50 13.75 -9.60
N GLU A 99 0.62 14.08 -8.95
CA GLU A 99 1.88 13.34 -9.17
C GLU A 99 1.83 11.94 -8.56
N VAL A 100 1.23 11.80 -7.37
CA VAL A 100 0.98 10.48 -6.76
C VAL A 100 0.08 9.63 -7.65
N TYR A 101 -0.98 10.19 -8.24
CA TYR A 101 -1.84 9.48 -9.18
C TYR A 101 -1.07 8.99 -10.42
N LYS A 102 -0.27 9.86 -11.03
CA LYS A 102 0.55 9.49 -12.21
C LYS A 102 1.54 8.37 -11.91
N PHE A 103 2.13 8.40 -10.71
CA PHE A 103 3.01 7.35 -10.25
C PHE A 103 2.24 6.04 -10.04
N ALA A 104 1.19 6.07 -9.23
CA ALA A 104 0.42 4.90 -8.84
C ALA A 104 -0.18 4.12 -10.02
N THR A 105 -0.70 4.84 -11.02
CA THR A 105 -1.29 4.23 -12.23
C THR A 105 -0.28 3.50 -13.12
N LYS A 106 1.01 3.72 -12.93
CA LYS A 106 2.10 3.00 -13.61
C LYS A 106 2.73 1.95 -12.68
N ALA A 107 2.96 2.31 -11.44
CA ALA A 107 3.67 1.50 -10.46
C ALA A 107 2.88 0.24 -10.09
N LEU A 108 1.57 0.38 -9.86
CA LEU A 108 0.71 -0.72 -9.44
C LEU A 108 0.64 -1.84 -10.50
N PRO A 109 0.27 -1.57 -11.78
CA PRO A 109 0.28 -2.63 -12.78
C PRO A 109 1.68 -3.21 -13.03
N ASN A 110 2.73 -2.38 -13.04
CA ASN A 110 4.10 -2.87 -13.19
C ASN A 110 4.49 -3.85 -12.06
N ALA A 111 4.12 -3.58 -10.81
CA ALA A 111 4.41 -4.49 -9.70
C ALA A 111 3.73 -5.85 -9.89
N VAL A 112 2.46 -5.86 -10.30
CA VAL A 112 1.72 -7.10 -10.61
C VAL A 112 2.39 -7.88 -11.74
N GLU A 113 2.69 -7.22 -12.86
CA GLU A 113 3.35 -7.84 -14.01
C GLU A 113 4.70 -8.44 -13.65
N GLN A 114 5.54 -7.70 -12.90
CA GLN A 114 6.86 -8.17 -12.48
C GLN A 114 6.78 -9.34 -11.49
N ALA A 115 5.82 -9.34 -10.58
CA ALA A 115 5.62 -10.46 -9.66
C ALA A 115 5.13 -11.70 -10.41
N CYS A 116 4.17 -11.56 -11.33
CA CYS A 116 3.66 -12.64 -12.17
C CYS A 116 4.75 -13.23 -13.06
N ALA A 117 5.56 -12.38 -13.71
CA ALA A 117 6.62 -12.82 -14.63
C ALA A 117 7.67 -13.70 -13.95
N LYS A 118 7.96 -13.48 -12.64
CA LYS A 118 8.93 -14.31 -11.89
C LYS A 118 8.49 -15.76 -11.70
N ILE A 119 7.22 -16.03 -11.79
CA ILE A 119 6.62 -17.37 -11.66
C ILE A 119 5.93 -17.82 -12.94
N GLU A 120 6.24 -17.14 -14.05
CA GLU A 120 5.81 -17.50 -15.40
C GLU A 120 4.29 -17.60 -15.58
N ILE A 121 3.53 -16.70 -14.92
CA ILE A 121 2.09 -16.53 -15.12
C ILE A 121 1.76 -15.14 -15.66
N SER A 122 0.58 -14.98 -16.20
CA SER A 122 0.02 -13.68 -16.59
C SER A 122 -0.83 -13.08 -15.46
N PRO A 123 -1.06 -11.76 -15.43
CA PRO A 123 -2.00 -11.15 -14.49
C PRO A 123 -3.43 -11.73 -14.60
N ASP A 124 -3.82 -12.24 -15.77
CA ASP A 124 -5.14 -12.86 -15.98
C ASP A 124 -5.26 -14.25 -15.32
N ASP A 125 -4.14 -14.90 -15.03
CA ASP A 125 -4.12 -16.18 -14.30
C ASP A 125 -4.34 -16.02 -12.79
N LEU A 126 -4.33 -14.78 -12.29
CA LEU A 126 -4.68 -14.48 -10.90
C LEU A 126 -6.20 -14.53 -10.72
N ASP A 127 -6.64 -15.11 -9.61
CA ASP A 127 -8.05 -15.08 -9.21
C ASP A 127 -8.40 -13.70 -8.64
N TRP A 128 -7.50 -13.13 -7.85
CA TRP A 128 -7.70 -11.85 -7.17
C TRP A 128 -6.45 -10.98 -7.19
N ILE A 129 -6.67 -9.67 -7.35
CA ILE A 129 -5.67 -8.63 -7.15
C ILE A 129 -6.21 -7.68 -6.08
N VAL A 130 -5.61 -7.71 -4.89
CA VAL A 130 -6.01 -6.87 -3.74
C VAL A 130 -5.11 -5.65 -3.66
N PRO A 131 -5.54 -4.50 -4.18
CA PRO A 131 -4.72 -3.31 -4.22
C PRO A 131 -4.84 -2.49 -2.93
N HIS A 132 -3.85 -1.64 -2.69
CA HIS A 132 -3.97 -0.53 -1.77
C HIS A 132 -5.17 0.34 -2.12
N GLN A 133 -6.03 0.62 -1.11
CA GLN A 133 -7.31 1.32 -1.27
C GLN A 133 -7.12 2.85 -1.19
N ALA A 134 -6.32 3.42 -2.10
CA ALA A 134 -6.05 4.87 -2.09
C ALA A 134 -7.11 5.68 -2.87
N ASN A 135 -7.52 5.17 -4.03
CA ASN A 135 -8.47 5.83 -4.92
C ASN A 135 -9.01 4.83 -5.94
N ILE A 136 -10.33 4.75 -6.09
CA ILE A 136 -10.97 3.83 -7.04
C ILE A 136 -10.48 4.02 -8.48
N ARG A 137 -10.22 5.25 -8.90
CA ARG A 137 -9.73 5.54 -10.26
C ARG A 137 -8.35 4.98 -10.55
N ILE A 138 -7.49 4.84 -9.52
CA ILE A 138 -6.19 4.19 -9.65
C ILE A 138 -6.41 2.71 -9.92
N ILE A 139 -7.32 2.07 -9.19
CA ILE A 139 -7.64 0.65 -9.33
C ILE A 139 -8.23 0.37 -10.72
N GLU A 140 -9.20 1.17 -11.16
CA GLU A 140 -9.81 1.07 -12.49
C GLU A 140 -8.75 1.22 -13.61
N THR A 141 -7.82 2.18 -13.44
CA THR A 141 -6.75 2.40 -14.42
C THR A 141 -5.79 1.22 -14.46
N ALA A 142 -5.46 0.63 -13.28
CA ALA A 142 -4.62 -0.55 -13.20
C ALA A 142 -5.28 -1.78 -13.84
N ALA A 143 -6.56 -2.02 -13.58
CA ALA A 143 -7.32 -3.11 -14.18
C ALA A 143 -7.32 -3.00 -15.72
N LYS A 144 -7.57 -1.78 -16.23
CA LYS A 144 -7.53 -1.50 -17.67
C LYS A 144 -6.14 -1.73 -18.28
N HIS A 145 -5.08 -1.32 -17.57
CA HIS A 145 -3.69 -1.49 -18.03
C HIS A 145 -3.33 -2.98 -18.11
N LEU A 146 -3.68 -3.73 -17.07
CA LEU A 146 -3.42 -5.17 -16.99
C LEU A 146 -4.31 -6.01 -17.94
N GLY A 147 -5.38 -5.42 -18.48
CA GLY A 147 -6.35 -6.13 -19.33
C GLY A 147 -7.21 -7.12 -18.58
N VAL A 148 -7.37 -6.96 -17.25
CA VAL A 148 -8.16 -7.86 -16.40
C VAL A 148 -9.46 -7.21 -15.94
N SER A 149 -10.49 -8.03 -15.63
CA SER A 149 -11.77 -7.53 -15.14
C SER A 149 -11.65 -6.87 -13.77
N MET A 150 -12.39 -5.77 -13.55
CA MET A 150 -12.54 -5.14 -12.25
C MET A 150 -13.12 -6.07 -11.19
N ASP A 151 -13.83 -7.13 -11.58
CA ASP A 151 -14.39 -8.12 -10.65
C ASP A 151 -13.30 -8.86 -9.87
N LYS A 152 -12.06 -8.92 -10.40
CA LYS A 152 -10.89 -9.48 -9.71
C LYS A 152 -10.29 -8.56 -8.65
N PHE A 153 -10.80 -7.34 -8.52
CA PHE A 153 -10.32 -6.36 -7.54
C PHE A 153 -11.34 -6.20 -6.41
N PRO A 154 -11.04 -6.66 -5.19
CA PRO A 154 -11.82 -6.29 -4.01
C PRO A 154 -11.68 -4.80 -3.74
N VAL A 155 -12.80 -4.08 -3.71
CA VAL A 155 -12.84 -2.63 -3.47
C VAL A 155 -13.73 -2.35 -2.26
N TYR A 156 -13.15 -1.71 -1.25
CA TYR A 156 -13.80 -1.37 0.02
C TYR A 156 -13.50 0.07 0.48
N ILE A 157 -12.96 0.88 -0.42
CA ILE A 157 -12.59 2.27 -0.12
C ILE A 157 -13.79 3.13 0.29
N ASP A 158 -14.98 2.79 -0.18
CA ASP A 158 -16.23 3.44 0.20
C ASP A 158 -16.62 3.19 1.66
N ARG A 159 -16.14 2.11 2.27
CA ARG A 159 -16.41 1.74 3.65
C ARG A 159 -15.37 2.32 4.62
N TYR A 160 -14.09 2.29 4.24
CA TYR A 160 -12.97 2.53 5.16
C TYR A 160 -12.11 3.73 4.79
N GLY A 161 -12.26 4.28 3.57
CA GLY A 161 -11.33 5.27 3.05
C GLY A 161 -9.93 4.68 2.81
N ASN A 162 -8.95 5.56 2.74
CA ASN A 162 -7.55 5.16 2.64
C ASN A 162 -6.97 4.96 4.07
N THR A 163 -6.86 3.71 4.48
CA THR A 163 -6.26 3.31 5.76
C THR A 163 -4.78 2.92 5.63
N SER A 164 -4.06 3.50 4.65
CA SER A 164 -2.62 3.27 4.43
C SER A 164 -2.28 1.78 4.36
N SER A 165 -1.29 1.32 5.15
CA SER A 165 -0.82 -0.07 5.16
C SER A 165 -1.90 -1.08 5.55
N ALA A 166 -2.88 -0.68 6.36
CA ALA A 166 -3.99 -1.53 6.77
C ALA A 166 -5.02 -1.78 5.65
N SER A 167 -5.03 -0.99 4.57
CA SER A 167 -6.06 -1.05 3.54
C SER A 167 -6.07 -2.38 2.76
N ILE A 168 -4.90 -2.92 2.43
CA ILE A 168 -4.77 -4.21 1.75
C ILE A 168 -5.26 -5.36 2.64
N PRO A 169 -4.74 -5.52 3.87
CA PRO A 169 -5.18 -6.61 4.73
C PRO A 169 -6.64 -6.51 5.14
N ILE A 170 -7.20 -5.31 5.35
CA ILE A 170 -8.64 -5.13 5.60
C ILE A 170 -9.44 -5.61 4.39
N ALA A 171 -9.11 -5.14 3.17
CA ALA A 171 -9.80 -5.53 1.96
C ALA A 171 -9.71 -7.05 1.70
N PHE A 172 -8.57 -7.66 1.97
CA PHE A 172 -8.41 -9.10 1.87
C PHE A 172 -9.31 -9.85 2.87
N CYS A 173 -9.30 -9.44 4.15
CA CYS A 173 -10.10 -10.07 5.20
C CYS A 173 -11.60 -9.98 4.90
N ASP A 174 -12.08 -8.82 4.46
CA ASP A 174 -13.49 -8.65 4.08
C ASP A 174 -13.86 -9.53 2.88
N ALA A 175 -13.01 -9.59 1.85
CA ALA A 175 -13.25 -10.43 0.68
C ALA A 175 -13.26 -11.93 1.05
N VAL A 176 -12.47 -12.37 2.01
CA VAL A 176 -12.51 -13.73 2.56
C VAL A 176 -13.80 -13.94 3.35
N ALA A 177 -14.18 -13.02 4.22
CA ALA A 177 -15.40 -13.12 5.02
C ALA A 177 -16.67 -13.14 4.16
N GLU A 178 -16.68 -12.42 3.04
CA GLU A 178 -17.76 -12.43 2.04
C GLU A 178 -17.74 -13.69 1.15
N GLY A 179 -16.75 -14.57 1.30
CA GLY A 179 -16.62 -15.81 0.52
C GLY A 179 -16.16 -15.57 -0.92
N ARG A 180 -15.65 -14.39 -1.24
CA ARG A 180 -15.06 -14.07 -2.55
C ARG A 180 -13.70 -14.76 -2.67
N ILE A 181 -12.75 -14.45 -1.82
CA ILE A 181 -11.43 -15.10 -1.77
C ILE A 181 -11.55 -16.42 -1.01
N LYS A 182 -11.04 -17.48 -1.58
CA LYS A 182 -11.10 -18.84 -1.04
C LYS A 182 -9.73 -19.49 -0.98
N ARG A 183 -9.63 -20.55 -0.19
CA ARG A 183 -8.41 -21.36 -0.17
C ARG A 183 -8.17 -21.98 -1.54
N GLY A 184 -6.94 -21.85 -2.04
CA GLY A 184 -6.51 -22.31 -3.35
C GLY A 184 -6.48 -21.20 -4.41
N ASP A 185 -7.10 -20.03 -4.15
CA ASP A 185 -7.05 -18.91 -5.07
C ASP A 185 -5.63 -18.33 -5.16
N LYS A 186 -5.26 -17.89 -6.35
CA LYS A 186 -4.04 -17.15 -6.63
C LYS A 186 -4.30 -15.67 -6.37
N VAL A 187 -3.68 -15.13 -5.33
CA VAL A 187 -3.91 -13.75 -4.88
C VAL A 187 -2.64 -12.93 -5.01
N CYS A 188 -2.74 -11.76 -5.64
CA CYS A 188 -1.71 -10.74 -5.63
C CYS A 188 -2.10 -9.63 -4.65
N LEU A 189 -1.23 -9.30 -3.70
CA LEU A 189 -1.35 -8.11 -2.85
C LEU A 189 -0.45 -7.04 -3.43
N VAL A 190 -0.95 -5.85 -3.70
CA VAL A 190 -0.16 -4.82 -4.38
C VAL A 190 -0.42 -3.43 -3.80
N GLY A 191 0.66 -2.69 -3.55
CA GLY A 191 0.58 -1.37 -2.95
C GLY A 191 1.60 -0.38 -3.47
N PHE A 192 1.40 0.85 -3.08
CA PHE A 192 2.34 1.96 -3.28
C PHE A 192 2.21 2.96 -2.13
N GLY A 193 3.23 3.77 -1.92
CA GLY A 193 3.23 4.75 -0.83
C GLY A 193 4.37 5.75 -0.90
N GLY A 194 4.58 6.42 0.22
CA GLY A 194 5.66 7.39 0.38
C GLY A 194 7.02 6.80 0.03
N GLY A 195 7.89 7.65 -0.54
CA GLY A 195 9.20 7.21 -0.97
C GLY A 195 9.63 7.75 -2.33
N LEU A 196 8.88 7.63 -3.43
CA LEU A 196 7.72 6.74 -3.65
C LEU A 196 8.15 5.29 -3.75
N THR A 197 7.42 4.40 -3.11
CA THR A 197 7.68 2.95 -3.13
C THR A 197 6.47 2.19 -3.67
N TYR A 198 6.69 0.98 -4.17
CA TYR A 198 5.62 0.11 -4.67
C TYR A 198 6.05 -1.35 -4.70
N GLY A 199 5.11 -2.24 -4.62
CA GLY A 199 5.37 -3.68 -4.64
C GLY A 199 4.13 -4.52 -4.46
#